data_4d2bc13b07b0781340c52fabb34f0839
#
_entry.id   4d2bc13b07b0781340c52fabb34f0839
#
_cell.length_a   1.000
_cell.length_b   1.000
_cell.length_c   1.000
_cell.angle_alpha   90.00
_cell.angle_beta   90.00
_cell.angle_gamma   90.00
#
_symmetry.space_group_name_H-M   'P 1'
#
loop_
_entity.id
_entity.type
_entity.pdbx_description
1 polymer ?
#
loop_
_entity_poly.entity_id
_entity_poly.type
_entity_poly.pdbx_seq_one_letter_code
_entity_poly.pdbx_strand_id
1 'polypeptide(L)'
;MTRFVEVAVDFKSEPAKTFTYVVPDNLDTIIVGSLIRVPFGSREINGVVFKVSKVPEYPDPLPVIKVVNPHALLTEIQIDLAIWISRYYLCSLYDAAALMLPIGQRHIGKVYVDFNKSFADYTLESEKILVTKKDQLLDYLFQNAPVELT
;
A
#
# COMPACT_ATOMS: atom_id res chain seq x y z
N MET A 1 3.18 -4.08 27.31
CA MET A 1 2.72 -5.48 27.13
C MET A 1 2.77 -5.77 25.63
N THR A 2 3.61 -6.70 25.18
CA THR A 2 3.81 -6.95 23.74
C THR A 2 2.52 -7.45 23.10
N ARG A 3 2.12 -6.80 21.99
CA ARG A 3 0.94 -7.17 21.21
C ARG A 3 1.38 -7.57 19.80
N PHE A 4 0.65 -8.51 19.22
CA PHE A 4 0.90 -9.01 17.87
C PHE A 4 -0.37 -8.83 17.03
N VAL A 5 -0.19 -8.67 15.74
CA VAL A 5 -1.28 -8.54 14.77
C VAL A 5 -1.11 -9.51 13.63
N GLU A 6 -2.23 -10.11 13.22
CA GLU A 6 -2.32 -10.89 12.00
C GLU A 6 -2.80 -9.97 10.87
N VAL A 7 -1.99 -9.85 9.84
CA VAL A 7 -2.14 -8.85 8.79
C VAL A 7 -2.28 -9.51 7.43
N ALA A 8 -3.32 -9.16 6.70
CA ALA A 8 -3.39 -9.42 5.27
C ALA A 8 -2.64 -8.30 4.54
N VAL A 9 -1.60 -8.64 3.81
CA VAL A 9 -0.71 -7.68 3.13
C VAL A 9 -1.07 -7.50 1.67
N ASP A 10 -0.77 -6.32 1.11
CA ASP A 10 -0.95 -5.98 -0.30
C ASP A 10 0.05 -6.74 -1.19
N PHE A 11 -0.14 -8.05 -1.21
CA PHE A 11 0.65 -8.99 -1.98
C PHE A 11 -0.21 -10.19 -2.37
N LYS A 12 0.01 -10.72 -3.58
CA LYS A 12 -0.66 -11.96 -4.02
C LYS A 12 -0.24 -13.12 -3.13
N SER A 13 -1.12 -13.53 -2.24
CA SER A 13 -0.92 -14.64 -1.33
C SER A 13 -2.00 -15.71 -1.55
N GLU A 14 -1.79 -16.87 -0.93
CA GLU A 14 -2.82 -17.91 -0.85
C GLU A 14 -4.09 -17.37 -0.16
N PRO A 15 -5.27 -17.92 -0.49
CA PRO A 15 -6.51 -17.56 0.19
C PRO A 15 -6.39 -17.71 1.72
N ALA A 16 -7.02 -16.80 2.45
CA ALA A 16 -7.07 -16.78 3.91
C ALA A 16 -5.71 -16.69 4.64
N LYS A 17 -4.63 -16.33 3.94
CA LYS A 17 -3.30 -16.18 4.54
C LYS A 17 -3.10 -14.82 5.16
N THR A 18 -2.59 -14.81 6.41
CA THR A 18 -2.12 -13.64 7.15
C THR A 18 -0.65 -13.77 7.50
N PHE A 19 -0.06 -12.66 7.93
CA PHE A 19 1.33 -12.59 8.40
C PHE A 19 1.35 -11.92 9.77
N THR A 20 2.15 -12.47 10.68
CA THR A 20 2.26 -11.97 12.06
C THR A 20 3.28 -10.82 12.13
N TYR A 21 2.88 -9.72 12.78
CA TYR A 21 3.77 -8.59 13.08
C TYR A 21 3.66 -8.21 14.56
N VAL A 22 4.75 -7.66 15.13
CA VAL A 22 4.74 -7.10 16.48
C VAL A 22 4.30 -5.64 16.43
N VAL A 23 3.46 -5.25 17.36
CA VAL A 23 3.02 -3.86 17.52
C VAL A 23 3.99 -3.13 18.44
N PRO A 24 4.72 -2.10 17.95
CA PRO A 24 5.55 -1.27 18.80
C PRO A 24 4.72 -0.51 19.85
N ASP A 25 5.29 -0.25 21.02
CA ASP A 25 4.58 0.41 22.14
C ASP A 25 4.04 1.81 21.79
N ASN A 26 4.64 2.49 20.83
CA ASN A 26 4.19 3.80 20.34
C ASN A 26 3.01 3.73 19.35
N LEU A 27 2.53 2.54 18.98
CA LEU A 27 1.42 2.32 18.04
C LEU A 27 0.21 1.62 18.70
N ASP A 28 -0.13 2.03 19.92
CA ASP A 28 -1.20 1.41 20.73
C ASP A 28 -2.61 1.49 20.11
N THR A 29 -2.82 2.36 19.12
CA THR A 29 -4.11 2.57 18.45
C THR A 29 -4.49 1.47 17.46
N ILE A 30 -3.61 0.51 17.19
CA ILE A 30 -3.86 -0.55 16.22
C ILE A 30 -4.93 -1.52 16.76
N ILE A 31 -6.01 -1.64 16.00
CA ILE A 31 -7.13 -2.55 16.24
C ILE A 31 -7.49 -3.32 14.97
N VAL A 32 -8.40 -4.28 15.06
CA VAL A 32 -8.95 -4.99 13.89
C VAL A 32 -9.54 -3.99 12.91
N GLY A 33 -9.27 -4.18 11.60
CA GLY A 33 -9.68 -3.27 10.52
C GLY A 33 -8.77 -2.06 10.31
N SER A 34 -7.71 -1.89 11.11
CA SER A 34 -6.70 -0.85 10.88
C SER A 34 -5.91 -1.11 9.61
N LEU A 35 -5.65 -0.04 8.83
CA LEU A 35 -4.72 -0.05 7.71
C LEU A 35 -3.34 0.39 8.21
N ILE A 36 -2.36 -0.48 8.05
CA ILE A 36 -1.00 -0.29 8.54
C ILE A 36 0.03 -0.49 7.42
N ARG A 37 1.23 0.01 7.65
CA ARG A 37 2.39 -0.26 6.79
C ARG A 37 3.33 -1.21 7.49
N VAL A 38 3.75 -2.23 6.76
CA VAL A 38 4.59 -3.31 7.28
C VAL A 38 5.76 -3.60 6.34
N PRO A 39 6.89 -4.10 6.86
CA PRO A 39 7.98 -4.58 6.03
C PRO A 39 7.59 -5.94 5.42
N PHE A 40 7.89 -6.13 4.13
CA PHE A 40 7.66 -7.38 3.43
C PHE A 40 8.79 -7.64 2.42
N GLY A 41 9.70 -8.54 2.76
CA GLY A 41 10.96 -8.71 2.04
C GLY A 41 11.79 -7.42 2.08
N SER A 42 12.15 -6.89 0.92
CA SER A 42 12.91 -5.63 0.78
C SER A 42 12.01 -4.39 0.60
N ARG A 43 10.70 -4.53 0.73
CA ARG A 43 9.72 -3.46 0.46
C ARG A 43 8.88 -3.17 1.69
N GLU A 44 8.29 -1.99 1.70
CA GLU A 44 7.23 -1.62 2.63
C GLU A 44 5.90 -1.64 1.89
N ILE A 45 4.93 -2.40 2.40
CA ILE A 45 3.61 -2.54 1.78
C ILE A 45 2.50 -2.26 2.78
N ASN A 46 1.32 -1.99 2.27
CA ASN A 46 0.13 -1.83 3.10
C ASN A 46 -0.40 -3.20 3.54
N GLY A 47 -1.07 -3.21 4.68
CA GLY A 47 -1.78 -4.37 5.16
C GLY A 47 -2.96 -3.99 6.04
N VAL A 48 -3.97 -4.85 6.05
CA VAL A 48 -5.15 -4.72 6.90
C VAL A 48 -5.03 -5.69 8.06
N VAL A 49 -5.30 -5.21 9.28
CA VAL A 49 -5.28 -6.02 10.51
C VAL A 49 -6.54 -6.85 10.59
N PHE A 50 -6.39 -8.17 10.63
CA PHE A 50 -7.49 -9.14 10.77
C PHE A 50 -7.68 -9.63 12.20
N LYS A 51 -6.61 -9.68 12.98
CA LYS A 51 -6.66 -10.14 14.38
C LYS A 51 -5.60 -9.46 15.22
N VAL A 52 -5.91 -9.22 16.49
CA VAL A 52 -4.94 -8.76 17.50
C VAL A 52 -4.78 -9.87 18.53
N SER A 53 -3.55 -10.20 18.90
CA SER A 53 -3.26 -11.28 19.85
C SER A 53 -2.12 -10.90 20.80
N LYS A 54 -1.98 -11.64 21.88
CA LYS A 54 -0.89 -11.51 22.86
C LYS A 54 0.23 -12.53 22.62
N VAL A 55 -0.01 -13.48 21.73
CA VAL A 55 0.93 -14.55 21.40
C VAL A 55 1.16 -14.52 19.88
N PRO A 56 2.41 -14.53 19.42
CA PRO A 56 2.69 -14.56 17.99
C PRO A 56 2.38 -15.96 17.42
N GLU A 57 1.87 -16.00 16.20
CA GLU A 57 1.64 -17.26 15.47
C GLU A 57 2.96 -17.82 14.89
N TYR A 58 3.93 -16.93 14.60
CA TYR A 58 5.25 -17.27 14.10
C TYR A 58 6.35 -16.69 14.99
N PRO A 59 7.52 -17.34 15.08
CA PRO A 59 8.65 -16.82 15.83
C PRO A 59 9.23 -15.56 15.16
N ASP A 60 9.76 -14.64 15.96
CA ASP A 60 10.47 -13.43 15.53
C ASP A 60 9.72 -12.54 14.51
N PRO A 61 8.47 -12.11 14.81
CA PRO A 61 7.72 -11.25 13.92
C PRO A 61 8.37 -9.86 13.77
N LEU A 62 8.41 -9.34 12.56
CA LEU A 62 8.91 -8.00 12.28
C LEU A 62 7.96 -6.93 12.85
N PRO A 63 8.47 -5.73 13.20
CA PRO A 63 7.63 -4.67 13.74
C PRO A 63 6.78 -4.00 12.65
N VAL A 64 5.58 -3.55 13.04
CA VAL A 64 4.77 -2.63 12.24
C VAL A 64 5.52 -1.32 12.10
N ILE A 65 5.58 -0.75 10.89
CA ILE A 65 6.29 0.50 10.61
C ILE A 65 5.47 1.71 11.05
N LYS A 66 4.20 1.77 10.60
CA LYS A 66 3.29 2.87 10.95
C LYS A 66 1.82 2.53 10.71
N VAL A 67 0.96 3.27 11.36
CA VAL A 67 -0.48 3.31 11.04
C VAL A 67 -0.70 4.27 9.88
N VAL A 68 -1.44 3.86 8.86
CA VAL A 68 -1.73 4.69 7.68
C VAL A 68 -2.89 5.65 7.96
N ASN A 69 -3.88 5.18 8.73
CA ASN A 69 -5.03 5.99 9.11
C ASN A 69 -5.27 5.86 10.62
N PRO A 70 -5.49 6.97 11.36
CA PRO A 70 -5.68 6.93 12.82
C PRO A 70 -6.92 6.13 13.26
N HIS A 71 -7.87 5.92 12.36
CA HIS A 71 -9.07 5.12 12.62
C HIS A 71 -9.04 3.80 11.84
N ALA A 72 -9.65 2.75 12.39
CA ALA A 72 -9.88 1.53 11.64
C ALA A 72 -10.78 1.84 10.43
N LEU A 73 -10.37 1.38 9.25
CA LEU A 73 -11.08 1.62 8.00
C LEU A 73 -12.15 0.56 7.73
N LEU A 74 -12.02 -0.61 8.34
CA LEU A 74 -12.96 -1.72 8.23
C LEU A 74 -13.51 -2.10 9.61
N THR A 75 -14.79 -2.41 9.66
CA THR A 75 -15.46 -2.96 10.82
C THR A 75 -15.21 -4.47 10.94
N GLU A 76 -15.45 -5.07 12.10
CA GLU A 76 -15.34 -6.52 12.28
C GLU A 76 -16.22 -7.30 11.30
N ILE A 77 -17.45 -6.82 11.03
CA ILE A 77 -18.36 -7.43 10.03
C ILE A 77 -17.74 -7.43 8.62
N GLN A 78 -17.05 -6.35 8.24
CA GLN A 78 -16.37 -6.27 6.94
C GLN A 78 -15.14 -7.19 6.91
N ILE A 79 -14.46 -7.38 8.02
CA ILE A 79 -13.36 -8.35 8.14
C ILE A 79 -13.89 -9.78 7.96
N ASP A 80 -14.99 -10.14 8.60
CA ASP A 80 -15.63 -11.45 8.44
C ASP A 80 -16.09 -11.66 6.98
N LEU A 81 -16.65 -10.62 6.35
CA LEU A 81 -17.04 -10.65 4.95
C LEU A 81 -15.81 -10.84 4.04
N ALA A 82 -14.69 -10.17 4.30
CA ALA A 82 -13.45 -10.36 3.55
C ALA A 82 -12.93 -11.80 3.65
N ILE A 83 -13.01 -12.41 4.82
CA ILE A 83 -12.64 -13.83 5.04
C ILE A 83 -13.54 -14.75 4.19
N TRP A 84 -14.84 -14.49 4.20
CA TRP A 84 -15.79 -15.25 3.40
C TRP A 84 -15.51 -15.10 1.89
N ILE A 85 -15.34 -13.86 1.38
CA ILE A 85 -15.01 -13.57 -0.02
C ILE A 85 -13.71 -14.29 -0.43
N SER A 86 -12.66 -14.16 0.37
CA SER A 86 -11.35 -14.77 0.09
C SER A 86 -11.46 -16.29 -0.08
N ARG A 87 -12.22 -16.96 0.78
CA ARG A 87 -12.41 -18.41 0.74
C ARG A 87 -13.31 -18.85 -0.43
N TYR A 88 -14.36 -18.08 -0.69
CA TYR A 88 -15.33 -18.44 -1.74
C TYR A 88 -14.77 -18.21 -3.15
N TYR A 89 -14.07 -17.08 -3.35
CA TYR A 89 -13.51 -16.70 -4.66
C TYR A 89 -12.03 -17.08 -4.83
N LEU A 90 -11.42 -17.70 -3.83
CA LEU A 90 -10.01 -18.12 -3.83
C LEU A 90 -9.04 -16.96 -4.14
N CYS A 91 -9.34 -15.76 -3.63
CA CYS A 91 -8.49 -14.59 -3.74
C CYS A 91 -7.74 -14.30 -2.42
N SER A 92 -6.74 -13.42 -2.45
CA SER A 92 -6.04 -13.02 -1.23
C SER A 92 -6.97 -12.30 -0.25
N LEU A 93 -6.69 -12.38 1.06
CA LEU A 93 -7.47 -11.63 2.07
C LEU A 93 -7.38 -10.13 1.86
N TYR A 94 -6.22 -9.63 1.43
CA TYR A 94 -6.05 -8.21 1.14
C TYR A 94 -6.91 -7.76 -0.03
N ASP A 95 -6.95 -8.51 -1.14
CA ASP A 95 -7.81 -8.19 -2.29
C ASP A 95 -9.28 -8.14 -1.89
N ALA A 96 -9.72 -9.11 -1.07
CA ALA A 96 -11.09 -9.13 -0.55
C ALA A 96 -11.40 -7.92 0.35
N ALA A 97 -10.49 -7.57 1.28
CA ALA A 97 -10.62 -6.41 2.15
C ALA A 97 -10.57 -5.09 1.36
N ALA A 98 -9.72 -5.01 0.33
CA ALA A 98 -9.55 -3.84 -0.51
C ALA A 98 -10.83 -3.42 -1.25
N LEU A 99 -11.76 -4.34 -1.50
CA LEU A 99 -13.07 -3.99 -2.08
C LEU A 99 -13.87 -3.02 -1.20
N MET A 100 -13.64 -3.07 0.11
CA MET A 100 -14.36 -2.28 1.10
C MET A 100 -13.56 -1.10 1.65
N LEU A 101 -12.27 -0.97 1.29
CA LEU A 101 -11.47 0.19 1.64
C LEU A 101 -11.93 1.44 0.88
N PRO A 102 -11.90 2.63 1.52
CA PRO A 102 -12.19 3.89 0.85
C PRO A 102 -11.29 4.13 -0.36
N ILE A 103 -11.84 4.82 -1.37
CA ILE A 103 -11.08 5.20 -2.58
C ILE A 103 -9.86 6.05 -2.16
N GLY A 104 -8.69 5.75 -2.73
CA GLY A 104 -7.42 6.41 -2.39
C GLY A 104 -6.62 5.74 -1.27
N GLN A 105 -7.20 4.78 -0.53
CA GLN A 105 -6.47 4.01 0.49
C GLN A 105 -5.95 2.65 -0.01
N ARG A 106 -6.39 2.22 -1.19
CA ARG A 106 -6.05 0.89 -1.76
C ARG A 106 -4.59 0.79 -2.18
N HIS A 107 -4.03 1.85 -2.73
CA HIS A 107 -2.63 1.91 -3.17
C HIS A 107 -2.05 3.26 -2.77
N ILE A 108 -1.03 3.25 -1.92
CA ILE A 108 -0.17 4.40 -1.68
C ILE A 108 1.16 4.10 -2.37
N GLY A 109 1.09 3.88 -3.66
CA GLY A 109 2.25 3.97 -4.53
C GLY A 109 2.44 5.43 -4.90
N LYS A 110 3.58 6.02 -4.56
CA LYS A 110 3.98 7.28 -5.17
C LYS A 110 4.30 7.00 -6.63
N VAL A 111 3.59 7.65 -7.53
CA VAL A 111 3.90 7.58 -8.96
C VAL A 111 4.84 8.74 -9.27
N TYR A 112 6.07 8.41 -9.65
CA TYR A 112 7.02 9.38 -10.15
C TYR A 112 6.98 9.35 -11.66
N VAL A 113 6.89 10.52 -12.28
CA VAL A 113 7.11 10.68 -13.70
C VAL A 113 8.52 11.21 -13.88
N ASP A 114 9.32 10.41 -14.53
CA ASP A 114 10.65 10.79 -15.01
C ASP A 114 10.69 10.62 -16.52
N PHE A 115 11.53 11.36 -17.21
CA PHE A 115 11.62 11.24 -18.63
C PHE A 115 13.06 10.94 -19.09
N ASN A 116 13.14 10.16 -20.15
CA ASN A 116 14.43 9.81 -20.74
C ASN A 116 15.00 11.00 -21.51
N LYS A 117 16.01 11.66 -20.92
CA LYS A 117 16.66 12.86 -21.50
C LYS A 117 17.14 12.63 -22.93
N SER A 118 17.73 11.48 -23.23
CA SER A 118 18.23 11.16 -24.58
C SER A 118 17.11 11.09 -25.62
N PHE A 119 15.90 10.67 -25.24
CA PHE A 119 14.75 10.63 -26.12
C PHE A 119 14.12 12.03 -26.31
N ALA A 120 14.11 12.84 -25.25
CA ALA A 120 13.62 14.22 -25.30
C ALA A 120 14.48 15.10 -26.21
N ASP A 121 15.80 14.99 -26.15
CA ASP A 121 16.73 15.72 -27.00
C ASP A 121 16.50 15.40 -28.49
N TYR A 122 16.28 14.12 -28.82
CA TYR A 122 15.98 13.69 -30.17
C TYR A 122 14.64 14.25 -30.70
N THR A 123 13.63 14.33 -29.84
CA THR A 123 12.29 14.83 -30.20
C THR A 123 12.29 16.35 -30.38
N LEU A 124 13.06 17.10 -29.55
CA LEU A 124 13.17 18.54 -29.63
C LEU A 124 13.95 19.01 -30.87
N GLU A 125 14.91 18.22 -31.37
CA GLU A 125 15.63 18.52 -32.61
C GLU A 125 14.79 18.26 -33.87
N SER A 126 13.85 17.33 -33.81
CA SER A 126 13.04 16.92 -34.96
C SER A 126 11.75 17.73 -35.17
N GLU A 127 11.22 18.41 -34.14
CA GLU A 127 9.98 19.19 -34.22
C GLU A 127 10.20 20.67 -33.85
N LYS A 128 10.81 21.44 -34.73
CA LYS A 128 10.76 22.89 -34.64
C LYS A 128 9.46 23.42 -35.22
N ILE A 129 8.31 23.29 -34.55
CA ILE A 129 7.09 24.10 -34.83
C ILE A 129 5.98 23.77 -33.83
N LEU A 130 5.46 24.84 -33.19
CA LEU A 130 4.29 24.95 -32.32
C LEU A 130 4.52 24.63 -30.85
N VAL A 131 4.65 25.70 -30.05
CA VAL A 131 4.57 25.67 -28.58
C VAL A 131 3.15 25.22 -28.18
N THR A 132 3.01 23.97 -27.84
CA THR A 132 1.76 23.38 -27.36
C THR A 132 1.81 23.21 -25.85
N LYS A 133 0.65 22.94 -25.22
CA LYS A 133 0.61 22.57 -23.78
C LYS A 133 1.52 21.38 -23.44
N LYS A 134 1.83 20.53 -24.43
CA LYS A 134 2.75 19.40 -24.33
C LYS A 134 4.20 19.88 -24.12
N ASP A 135 4.60 20.94 -24.81
CA ASP A 135 5.96 21.48 -24.69
C ASP A 135 6.16 22.15 -23.33
N GLN A 136 5.15 22.86 -22.82
CA GLN A 136 5.17 23.43 -21.47
C GLN A 136 5.28 22.35 -20.39
N LEU A 137 4.61 21.21 -20.56
CA LEU A 137 4.73 20.07 -19.65
C LEU A 137 6.12 19.43 -19.71
N LEU A 138 6.68 19.30 -20.91
CA LEU A 138 8.03 18.76 -21.10
C LEU A 138 9.07 19.67 -20.46
N ASP A 139 8.98 20.99 -20.65
CA ASP A 139 9.87 21.96 -20.02
C ASP A 139 9.79 21.92 -18.49
N TYR A 140 8.55 21.80 -17.94
CA TYR A 140 8.36 21.66 -16.51
C TYR A 140 9.00 20.38 -15.97
N LEU A 141 8.80 19.23 -16.64
CA LEU A 141 9.40 17.95 -16.27
C LEU A 141 10.93 18.00 -16.41
N PHE A 142 11.45 18.68 -17.43
CA PHE A 142 12.89 18.83 -17.64
C PHE A 142 13.59 19.54 -16.48
N GLN A 143 12.92 20.53 -15.88
CA GLN A 143 13.46 21.31 -14.77
C GLN A 143 13.26 20.65 -13.41
N ASN A 144 12.19 19.84 -13.23
CA ASN A 144 11.71 19.36 -11.94
C ASN A 144 11.66 17.83 -11.79
N ALA A 145 12.01 17.07 -12.83
CA ALA A 145 11.96 15.59 -12.73
C ALA A 145 13.02 15.02 -11.77
N PRO A 146 12.71 13.94 -11.05
CA PRO A 146 11.44 13.23 -11.07
C PRO A 146 10.33 13.96 -10.31
N VAL A 147 9.10 14.02 -10.88
CA VAL A 147 7.94 14.66 -10.28
C VAL A 147 7.00 13.62 -9.69
N GLU A 148 6.58 13.81 -8.45
CA GLU A 148 5.57 12.99 -7.80
C GLU A 148 4.17 13.41 -8.26
N LEU A 149 3.38 12.48 -8.78
CA LEU A 149 1.97 12.69 -9.11
C LEU A 149 1.12 12.43 -7.86
N THR A 150 0.42 13.45 -7.41
CA THR A 150 -0.55 13.40 -6.30
C THR A 150 -1.94 13.08 -6.80
#